data_34aa6b96e3a5fed9377c2c6331e385b0
#
_entry.id   34aa6b96e3a5fed9377c2c6331e385b0
#
_cell.length_a   1.000
_cell.length_b   1.000
_cell.length_c   1.000
_cell.angle_alpha   90.00
_cell.angle_beta   90.00
_cell.angle_gamma   90.00
#
_symmetry.space_group_name_H-M   'P 1'
#
loop_
_entity.id
_entity.type
_entity.pdbx_description
1 polymer ?
#
loop_
_entity_poly.entity_id
_entity_poly.type
_entity_poly.pdbx_seq_one_letter_code
_entity_poly.pdbx_strand_id
1 'polypeptide(L)'
;VYEIEYSRSALKSLRRMPRNVAENIQRKVAALADDPFGHHGNAMKLQGRDGYRLRVGDWRVLYEIHKHRLIILVLEIKPRGGAYQ
;
A
#
# COMPACT_ATOMS: atom_id res chain seq x y z
N VAL A 1 -16.04 -6.68 -2.36
CA VAL A 1 -14.95 -5.75 -2.64
C VAL A 1 -14.59 -4.97 -1.39
N TYR A 2 -13.32 -4.92 -1.08
CA TYR A 2 -12.84 -4.16 0.07
C TYR A 2 -12.78 -2.68 -0.29
N GLU A 3 -12.99 -1.83 0.72
CA GLU A 3 -12.76 -0.41 0.56
C GLU A 3 -11.33 -0.08 0.93
N ILE A 4 -10.83 1.03 0.42
CA ILE A 4 -9.46 1.46 0.67
C ILE A 4 -9.50 2.73 1.48
N GLU A 5 -8.73 2.74 2.58
CA GLU A 5 -8.53 3.94 3.38
C GLU A 5 -7.04 4.25 3.41
N TYR A 6 -6.71 5.51 3.29
CA TYR A 6 -5.33 5.98 3.36
C TYR A 6 -5.13 6.76 4.65
N SER A 7 -4.08 6.44 5.37
CA SER A 7 -3.72 7.22 6.55
C SER A 7 -3.31 8.63 6.12
N ARG A 8 -3.25 9.54 7.08
CA ARG A 8 -2.77 10.89 6.80
C ARG A 8 -1.36 10.87 6.22
N SER A 9 -0.50 10.04 6.78
CA SER A 9 0.86 9.90 6.29
C SER A 9 0.89 9.43 4.84
N ALA A 10 0.07 8.44 4.51
CA ALA A 10 0.02 7.92 3.14
C ALA A 10 -0.50 8.98 2.17
N LEU A 11 -1.54 9.71 2.55
CA LEU A 11 -2.06 10.79 1.69
C LEU A 11 -1.02 11.87 1.44
N LYS A 12 -0.27 12.21 2.48
CA LYS A 12 0.78 13.21 2.37
C LYS A 12 1.85 12.75 1.38
N SER A 13 2.23 11.49 1.44
CA SER A 13 3.21 10.95 0.49
C SER A 13 2.69 10.99 -0.93
N LEU A 14 1.42 10.63 -1.14
CA LEU A 14 0.83 10.66 -2.48
C LEU A 14 0.83 12.07 -3.07
N ARG A 15 0.61 13.09 -2.23
CA ARG A 15 0.60 14.47 -2.72
C ARG A 15 1.98 14.97 -3.11
N ARG A 16 3.03 14.38 -2.52
CA ARG A 16 4.41 14.85 -2.74
C ARG A 16 5.09 14.18 -3.91
N MET A 17 4.56 13.07 -4.38
CA MET A 17 5.20 12.36 -5.48
C MET A 17 4.61 12.82 -6.81
N PRO A 18 5.30 12.55 -7.93
CA PRO A 18 4.74 12.85 -9.25
C PRO A 18 3.39 12.19 -9.43
N ARG A 19 2.49 12.88 -10.14
CA ARG A 19 1.12 12.41 -10.29
C ARG A 19 1.05 11.01 -10.92
N ASN A 20 1.86 10.76 -11.94
CA ASN A 20 1.80 9.46 -12.60
C ASN A 20 2.24 8.33 -11.67
N VAL A 21 3.16 8.61 -10.76
CA VAL A 21 3.59 7.62 -9.77
C VAL A 21 2.47 7.38 -8.77
N ALA A 22 1.85 8.46 -8.28
CA ALA A 22 0.75 8.34 -7.32
C ALA A 22 -0.41 7.54 -7.93
N GLU A 23 -0.74 7.82 -9.18
CA GLU A 23 -1.81 7.10 -9.86
C GLU A 23 -1.50 5.62 -10.01
N ASN A 24 -0.25 5.29 -10.31
CA ASN A 24 0.15 3.91 -10.45
C ASN A 24 0.03 3.17 -9.11
N ILE A 25 0.44 3.81 -8.03
CA ILE A 25 0.31 3.24 -6.70
C ILE A 25 -1.16 3.00 -6.37
N GLN A 26 -2.01 3.98 -6.64
CA GLN A 26 -3.43 3.84 -6.35
C GLN A 26 -4.07 2.73 -7.17
N ARG A 27 -3.65 2.55 -8.41
CA ARG A 27 -4.15 1.47 -9.26
C ARG A 27 -3.75 0.10 -8.70
N LYS A 28 -2.52 -0.02 -8.22
CA LYS A 28 -2.06 -1.28 -7.65
C LYS A 28 -2.78 -1.60 -6.35
N VAL A 29 -3.05 -0.57 -5.53
CA VAL A 29 -3.80 -0.76 -4.30
C VAL A 29 -5.24 -1.15 -4.61
N ALA A 30 -5.83 -0.58 -5.66
CA ALA A 30 -7.17 -0.96 -6.06
C ALA A 30 -7.26 -2.43 -6.46
N ALA A 31 -6.21 -2.95 -7.09
CA ALA A 31 -6.17 -4.36 -7.44
C ALA A 31 -6.15 -5.23 -6.18
N LEU A 32 -5.49 -4.78 -5.12
CA LEU A 32 -5.51 -5.49 -3.85
C LEU A 32 -6.93 -5.53 -3.28
N ALA A 33 -7.68 -4.45 -3.43
CA ALA A 33 -9.02 -4.37 -2.85
C ALA A 33 -9.97 -5.38 -3.49
N ASP A 34 -9.73 -5.76 -4.73
CA ASP A 34 -10.56 -6.74 -5.40
C ASP A 34 -10.32 -8.15 -4.86
N ASP A 35 -9.10 -8.45 -4.42
CA ASP A 35 -8.76 -9.79 -3.93
C ASP A 35 -7.56 -9.67 -2.99
N PRO A 36 -7.78 -9.22 -1.75
CA PRO A 36 -6.67 -8.92 -0.84
C PRO A 36 -5.80 -10.12 -0.49
N PHE A 37 -6.38 -11.30 -0.50
CA PHE A 37 -5.63 -12.50 -0.14
C PHE A 37 -5.21 -13.32 -1.35
N GLY A 38 -5.45 -12.80 -2.54
CA GLY A 38 -5.01 -13.46 -3.75
C GLY A 38 -3.52 -13.26 -3.98
N HIS A 39 -3.02 -13.88 -5.03
CA HIS A 39 -1.61 -13.78 -5.36
C HIS A 39 -1.32 -12.45 -6.07
N HIS A 40 -0.54 -11.62 -5.41
CA HIS A 40 -0.06 -10.37 -6.00
C HIS A 40 1.45 -10.43 -5.96
N GLY A 41 2.08 -10.48 -7.11
CA GLY A 41 3.49 -10.82 -7.22
C GLY A 41 4.43 -9.98 -6.38
N ASN A 42 4.06 -8.72 -6.11
CA ASN A 42 4.91 -7.82 -5.35
C ASN A 42 4.41 -7.56 -3.93
N ALA A 43 3.44 -8.32 -3.47
CA ALA A 43 2.89 -8.16 -2.13
C ALA A 43 3.39 -9.26 -1.23
N MET A 44 3.84 -8.89 -0.05
CA MET A 44 4.37 -9.85 0.93
C MET A 44 3.91 -9.49 2.32
N LYS A 45 3.68 -10.51 3.14
CA LYS A 45 3.35 -10.29 4.54
C LYS A 45 4.61 -9.84 5.29
N LEU A 46 4.44 -8.88 6.17
CA LEU A 46 5.55 -8.40 6.98
C LEU A 46 5.91 -9.41 8.05
N GLN A 47 7.19 -9.52 8.34
CA GLN A 47 7.66 -10.39 9.40
C GLN A 47 7.77 -9.60 10.70
N GLY A 48 7.36 -10.24 11.80
CA GLY A 48 7.50 -9.63 13.10
C GLY A 48 6.47 -8.57 13.43
N ARG A 49 5.53 -8.31 12.55
CA ARG A 49 4.45 -7.36 12.80
C ARG A 49 3.29 -7.65 11.88
N ASP A 50 2.13 -7.15 12.24
CA ASP A 50 0.96 -7.28 11.40
C ASP A 50 1.11 -6.39 10.17
N GLY A 51 0.50 -6.82 9.08
CA GLY A 51 0.47 -6.02 7.89
C GLY A 51 1.21 -6.62 6.72
N TYR A 52 1.20 -5.90 5.64
CA TYR A 52 1.74 -6.35 4.36
C TYR A 52 2.51 -5.22 3.70
N ARG A 53 3.36 -5.59 2.76
CA ARG A 53 4.13 -4.65 1.96
C ARG A 53 3.85 -4.92 0.50
N LEU A 54 3.54 -3.88 -0.25
CA LEU A 54 3.40 -3.95 -1.71
C LEU A 54 4.49 -3.10 -2.33
N ARG A 55 5.27 -3.68 -3.24
CA ARG A 55 6.29 -2.93 -3.95
C ARG A 55 5.69 -2.39 -5.25
N VAL A 56 5.83 -1.08 -5.47
CA VAL A 56 5.39 -0.44 -6.70
C VAL A 56 6.55 0.42 -7.20
N GLY A 57 7.27 -0.06 -8.21
CA GLY A 57 8.45 0.64 -8.69
C GLY A 57 9.46 0.86 -7.57
N ASP A 58 9.83 2.11 -7.35
CA ASP A 58 10.76 2.46 -6.31
C ASP A 58 10.08 2.80 -4.99
N TRP A 59 8.82 2.45 -4.86
CA TRP A 59 8.04 2.78 -3.67
C TRP A 59 7.58 1.53 -2.96
N ARG A 60 7.35 1.68 -1.66
CA ARG A 60 6.92 0.60 -0.79
C ARG A 60 5.65 1.05 -0.08
N VAL A 61 4.58 0.27 -0.24
CA VAL A 61 3.28 0.57 0.36
C VAL A 61 3.06 -0.41 1.50
N LEU A 62 2.88 0.13 2.71
CA LEU A 62 2.60 -0.69 3.88
C LEU A 62 1.11 -0.61 4.18
N TYR A 63 0.46 -1.74 4.30
CA TYR A 63 -0.99 -1.77 4.47
C TYR A 63 -1.42 -2.90 5.38
N GLU A 64 -2.64 -2.78 5.90
CA GLU A 64 -3.29 -3.82 6.71
C GLU A 64 -4.58 -4.23 6.03
N ILE A 65 -4.96 -5.49 6.24
CA ILE A 65 -6.23 -6.01 5.74
C ILE A 65 -7.14 -6.25 6.93
N HIS A 66 -8.25 -5.53 6.99
CA HIS A 66 -9.23 -5.67 8.07
C HIS A 66 -10.41 -6.46 7.55
N LYS A 67 -10.36 -7.78 7.73
CA LYS A 67 -11.35 -8.69 7.15
C LYS A 67 -12.77 -8.42 7.64
N HIS A 68 -12.91 -8.12 8.91
CA HIS A 68 -14.25 -7.94 9.46
C HIS A 68 -14.89 -6.65 9.00
N ARG A 69 -14.10 -5.67 8.61
CA ARG A 69 -14.59 -4.39 8.15
C ARG A 69 -14.53 -4.24 6.64
N LEU A 70 -13.94 -5.21 5.98
CA LEU A 70 -13.74 -5.19 4.52
C LEU A 70 -13.01 -3.93 4.09
N ILE A 71 -11.92 -3.62 4.78
CA ILE A 71 -11.12 -2.42 4.53
C ILE A 71 -9.65 -2.80 4.35
N ILE A 72 -9.01 -2.19 3.37
CA ILE A 72 -7.56 -2.17 3.27
C ILE A 72 -7.11 -0.81 3.74
N LEU A 73 -6.33 -0.78 4.81
CA LEU A 73 -5.83 0.46 5.38
C LEU A 73 -4.38 0.65 4.95
N VAL A 74 -4.14 1.66 4.14
CA VAL A 74 -2.78 1.99 3.70
C VAL A 74 -2.15 2.88 4.76
N LEU A 75 -1.14 2.35 5.43
CA LEU A 75 -0.52 3.02 6.56
C LEU A 75 0.56 4.00 6.14
N GLU A 76 1.43 3.59 5.25
CA GLU A 76 2.57 4.40 4.83
C GLU A 76 2.94 4.08 3.41
N ILE A 77 3.48 5.10 2.73
CA ILE A 77 4.05 4.94 1.40
C ILE A 77 5.43 5.55 1.45
N LYS A 78 6.47 4.74 1.29
CA LYS A 78 7.85 5.15 1.48
C LYS A 78 8.68 4.87 0.24
N PRO A 79 9.72 5.67 -0.01
CA PRO A 79 10.67 5.33 -1.05
C PRO A 79 11.39 4.04 -0.67
N ARG A 80 11.64 3.22 -1.66
CA ARG A 80 12.39 2.00 -1.44
C ARG A 80 13.82 2.37 -1.06
N GLY A 81 14.27 1.82 0.05
CA GLY A 81 15.65 1.97 0.46
C GLY A 81 16.07 3.38 0.84
N GLY A 82 15.24 4.36 0.56
CA GLY A 82 15.64 5.72 0.81
C GLY A 82 15.54 6.14 2.21
N ALA A 83 15.10 5.28 2.97
CA ALA A 83 14.82 5.66 4.30
C ALA A 83 16.05 5.86 5.07
N TYR A 84 17.01 5.67 4.49
CA TYR A 84 18.01 5.77 5.23
C TYR A 84 18.60 6.90 5.27
N GLN A 85 18.26 7.06 5.08
CA GLN A 85 18.73 7.87 5.29
C GLN A 85 18.28 8.33 5.69
#